data_3a0a873c5d1838d2b277394d45e09750
#
_entry.id   3a0a873c5d1838d2b277394d45e09750
#
_cell.length_a   1.000
_cell.length_b   1.000
_cell.length_c   1.000
_cell.angle_alpha   90.00
_cell.angle_beta   90.00
_cell.angle_gamma   90.00
#
_symmetry.space_group_name_H-M   'P 1'
#
loop_
_entity.id
_entity.type
_entity.pdbx_description
1 polymer ?
#
loop_
_entity_poly.entity_id
_entity_poly.type
_entity_poly.pdbx_seq_one_letter_code
_entity_poly.pdbx_strand_id
1 'polypeptide(L)'
;MVLFLFEVSIAIINIMKHRNRLEIVSEILQTTSGNRAIQAKIMHRAYLSYPQLKEYLSLLKENELIEYEEGERIYRITAKGLRFLQIYNELNDVVVMTNNITIK
;
A
#
# COMPACT_ATOMS: atom_id res chain seq x y z
N MET A 1 -23.30 -20.25 15.66
CA MET A 1 -21.86 -20.46 15.44
C MET A 1 -21.47 -20.45 13.98
N VAL A 2 -22.17 -21.22 13.15
CA VAL A 2 -21.86 -21.25 11.70
C VAL A 2 -22.07 -19.87 11.07
N LEU A 3 -23.14 -19.16 11.44
CA LEU A 3 -23.40 -17.82 10.95
C LEU A 3 -22.32 -16.83 11.37
N PHE A 4 -21.80 -16.94 12.58
CA PHE A 4 -20.73 -16.08 13.08
C PHE A 4 -19.46 -16.28 12.25
N LEU A 5 -19.10 -17.53 11.98
CA LEU A 5 -17.92 -17.83 11.17
C LEU A 5 -18.07 -17.33 9.74
N PHE A 6 -19.28 -17.43 9.18
CA PHE A 6 -19.58 -16.93 7.84
C PHE A 6 -19.43 -15.41 7.77
N GLU A 7 -19.96 -14.70 8.77
CA GLU A 7 -19.85 -13.24 8.85
C GLU A 7 -18.38 -12.80 8.98
N VAL A 8 -17.61 -13.50 9.80
CA VAL A 8 -16.18 -13.23 9.96
C VAL A 8 -15.45 -13.45 8.64
N SER A 9 -15.80 -14.51 7.90
CA SER A 9 -15.19 -14.79 6.60
C SER A 9 -15.50 -13.68 5.60
N ILE A 10 -16.73 -13.19 5.55
CA ILE A 10 -17.12 -12.09 4.67
C ILE A 10 -16.37 -10.82 5.05
N ALA A 11 -16.26 -10.53 6.35
CA ALA A 11 -15.54 -9.36 6.84
C ALA A 11 -14.07 -9.44 6.45
N ILE A 12 -13.45 -10.62 6.57
CA ILE A 12 -12.06 -10.83 6.17
C ILE A 12 -11.88 -10.61 4.67
N ILE A 13 -12.81 -11.13 3.86
CA ILE A 13 -12.76 -10.95 2.41
C ILE A 13 -12.85 -9.45 2.05
N ASN A 14 -13.75 -8.71 2.72
CA ASN A 14 -13.88 -7.27 2.49
C ASN A 14 -12.63 -6.51 2.91
N ILE A 15 -12.04 -6.88 4.04
CA ILE A 15 -10.78 -6.30 4.52
C ILE A 15 -9.66 -6.59 3.52
N MET A 16 -9.61 -7.80 2.97
CA MET A 16 -8.62 -8.18 1.99
C MET A 16 -8.73 -7.38 0.70
N LYS A 17 -9.95 -7.10 0.24
CA LYS A 17 -10.16 -6.25 -0.93
C LYS A 17 -9.65 -4.83 -0.71
N HIS A 18 -9.93 -4.25 0.45
CA HIS A 18 -9.40 -2.94 0.83
C HIS A 18 -7.90 -3.00 1.06
N ARG A 19 -7.46 -4.10 1.66
CA ARG A 19 -6.06 -4.34 1.95
C ARG A 19 -5.22 -4.40 0.68
N ASN A 20 -5.75 -4.96 -0.42
CA ASN A 20 -5.04 -5.01 -1.69
C ASN A 20 -4.68 -3.61 -2.19
N ARG A 21 -5.59 -2.66 -2.07
CA ARG A 21 -5.29 -1.26 -2.43
C ARG A 21 -4.22 -0.67 -1.51
N LEU A 22 -4.36 -0.91 -0.22
CA LEU A 22 -3.37 -0.43 0.75
C LEU A 22 -2.01 -1.10 0.55
N GLU A 23 -2.00 -2.37 0.20
CA GLU A 23 -0.77 -3.08 -0.13
C GLU A 23 -0.09 -2.47 -1.35
N ILE A 24 -0.85 -2.14 -2.37
CA ILE A 24 -0.32 -1.48 -3.57
C ILE A 24 0.26 -0.12 -3.21
N VAL A 25 -0.48 0.69 -2.45
CA VAL A 25 -0.01 2.00 -2.00
C VAL A 25 1.26 1.85 -1.18
N SER A 26 1.28 0.91 -0.24
CA SER A 26 2.44 0.68 0.61
C SER A 26 3.65 0.24 -0.22
N GLU A 27 3.45 -0.60 -1.23
CA GLU A 27 4.52 -1.05 -2.11
C GLU A 27 5.09 0.11 -2.92
N ILE A 28 4.22 0.99 -3.42
CA ILE A 28 4.66 2.19 -4.14
C ILE A 28 5.45 3.11 -3.20
N LEU A 29 4.93 3.35 -2.01
CA LEU A 29 5.60 4.21 -1.03
C LEU A 29 6.96 3.62 -0.62
N GLN A 30 7.02 2.32 -0.43
CA GLN A 30 8.25 1.63 -0.08
C GLN A 30 9.28 1.77 -1.21
N THR A 31 8.84 1.61 -2.45
CA THR A 31 9.70 1.77 -3.61
C THR A 31 10.22 3.20 -3.73
N THR A 32 9.36 4.20 -3.48
CA THR A 32 9.74 5.61 -3.56
C THR A 32 10.60 6.06 -2.39
N SER A 33 10.64 5.29 -1.30
CA SER A 33 11.56 5.57 -0.19
C SER A 33 12.99 5.10 -0.49
N GLY A 34 13.15 4.27 -1.50
CA GLY A 34 14.46 3.81 -1.94
C GLY A 34 15.10 4.74 -2.95
N ASN A 35 16.21 4.29 -3.51
CA ASN A 35 16.94 5.07 -4.51
C ASN A 35 16.37 4.83 -5.91
N ARG A 36 16.29 5.92 -6.70
CA ARG A 36 15.96 5.89 -8.12
C ARG A 36 14.65 5.17 -8.44
N ALA A 37 13.59 5.65 -7.82
CA ALA A 37 12.25 5.11 -8.09
C ALA A 37 11.69 5.67 -9.39
N ILE A 38 12.12 5.11 -10.51
CA ILE A 38 11.58 5.43 -11.82
C ILE A 38 10.24 4.71 -12.01
N GLN A 39 9.44 5.22 -12.94
CA GLN A 39 8.10 4.71 -13.20
C GLN A 39 8.09 3.20 -13.49
N ALA A 40 9.03 2.74 -14.31
CA ALA A 40 9.11 1.31 -14.67
C ALA A 40 9.37 0.43 -13.45
N LYS A 41 10.21 0.89 -12.54
CA LYS A 41 10.52 0.14 -11.31
C LYS A 41 9.29 0.04 -10.41
N ILE A 42 8.56 1.13 -10.26
CA ILE A 42 7.33 1.15 -9.45
C ILE A 42 6.31 0.20 -10.05
N MET A 43 6.11 0.27 -11.37
CA MET A 43 5.16 -0.58 -12.07
C MET A 43 5.49 -2.06 -11.88
N HIS A 44 6.75 -2.40 -12.01
CA HIS A 44 7.22 -3.78 -11.84
C HIS A 44 7.02 -4.27 -10.41
N ARG A 45 7.42 -3.46 -9.43
CA ARG A 45 7.34 -3.85 -8.02
C ARG A 45 5.91 -4.00 -7.52
N ALA A 46 5.02 -3.13 -7.98
CA ALA A 46 3.62 -3.14 -7.56
C ALA A 46 2.74 -4.02 -8.44
N TYR A 47 3.30 -4.65 -9.47
CA TYR A 47 2.56 -5.50 -10.42
C TYR A 47 1.35 -4.80 -11.01
N LEU A 48 1.55 -3.56 -11.49
CA LEU A 48 0.48 -2.75 -12.04
C LEU A 48 0.59 -2.66 -13.56
N SER A 49 -0.56 -2.53 -14.21
CA SER A 49 -0.59 -2.09 -15.59
C SER A 49 -0.27 -0.60 -15.64
N TYR A 50 0.09 -0.10 -16.81
CA TYR A 50 0.39 1.32 -16.98
C TYR A 50 -0.76 2.23 -16.58
N PRO A 51 -2.01 1.97 -17.03
CA PRO A 51 -3.15 2.81 -16.60
C PRO A 51 -3.37 2.80 -15.09
N GLN A 52 -3.24 1.64 -14.45
CA GLN A 52 -3.37 1.54 -12.99
C GLN A 52 -2.28 2.34 -12.29
N LEU A 53 -1.05 2.21 -12.76
CA LEU A 53 0.07 2.96 -12.21
C LEU A 53 -0.20 4.46 -12.26
N LYS A 54 -0.67 4.96 -13.39
CA LYS A 54 -0.96 6.39 -13.55
C LYS A 54 -2.01 6.86 -12.55
N GLU A 55 -3.04 6.08 -12.34
CA GLU A 55 -4.07 6.41 -11.36
C GLU A 55 -3.52 6.49 -9.94
N TYR A 56 -2.74 5.48 -9.54
CA TYR A 56 -2.13 5.47 -8.21
C TYR A 56 -1.13 6.62 -8.02
N LEU A 57 -0.30 6.87 -9.03
CA LEU A 57 0.68 7.96 -8.94
C LEU A 57 -0.01 9.33 -8.82
N SER A 58 -1.08 9.55 -9.59
CA SER A 58 -1.87 10.78 -9.49
C SER A 58 -2.47 10.93 -8.10
N LEU A 59 -3.07 9.86 -7.60
CA LEU A 59 -3.70 9.86 -6.28
C LEU A 59 -2.68 10.18 -5.18
N LEU A 60 -1.53 9.54 -5.23
CA LEU A 60 -0.49 9.71 -4.22
C LEU A 60 0.13 11.10 -4.30
N LYS A 61 0.31 11.65 -5.49
CA LYS A 61 0.80 13.02 -5.67
C LYS A 61 -0.20 14.04 -5.16
N GLU A 62 -1.48 13.88 -5.50
CA GLU A 62 -2.53 14.78 -5.04
C GLU A 62 -2.63 14.82 -3.52
N ASN A 63 -2.39 13.68 -2.87
CA ASN A 63 -2.41 13.58 -1.41
C ASN A 63 -1.06 13.91 -0.77
N GLU A 64 -0.10 14.35 -1.56
CA GLU A 64 1.23 14.76 -1.10
C GLU A 64 2.00 13.64 -0.41
N LEU A 65 1.75 12.39 -0.79
CA LEU A 65 2.47 11.24 -0.25
C LEU A 65 3.75 10.95 -1.02
N ILE A 66 3.80 11.34 -2.28
CA ILE A 66 4.99 11.27 -3.11
C ILE A 66 5.14 12.58 -3.88
N GLU A 67 6.35 12.83 -4.36
CA GLU A 67 6.64 13.94 -5.25
C GLU A 67 7.45 13.43 -6.44
N TYR A 68 7.37 14.15 -7.56
CA TYR A 68 8.07 13.80 -8.78
C TYR A 68 9.16 14.80 -9.05
N GLU A 69 10.36 14.31 -9.29
CA GLU A 69 11.51 15.12 -9.65
C GLU A 69 11.75 15.05 -11.15
N GLU A 70 11.45 16.13 -11.86
CA GLU A 70 11.54 16.16 -13.32
C GLU A 70 12.95 15.95 -13.86
N GLY A 71 13.93 16.52 -13.18
CA GLY A 71 15.32 16.43 -13.61
C GLY A 71 15.80 15.00 -13.79
N GLU A 72 15.57 14.17 -12.79
CA GLU A 72 16.00 12.77 -12.80
C GLU A 72 14.86 11.82 -13.15
N ARG A 73 13.65 12.32 -13.30
CA ARG A 73 12.45 11.52 -13.63
C ARG A 73 12.21 10.42 -12.61
N ILE A 74 12.35 10.75 -11.35
CA ILE A 74 12.13 9.80 -10.26
C ILE A 74 11.03 10.29 -9.33
N TYR A 75 10.43 9.35 -8.63
CA TYR A 75 9.46 9.62 -7.59
C TYR A 75 10.12 9.45 -6.24
N ARG A 76 9.81 10.36 -5.31
CA ARG A 76 10.33 10.31 -3.94
C ARG A 76 9.19 10.32 -2.95
N ILE A 77 9.31 9.54 -1.89
CA ILE A 77 8.36 9.60 -0.80
C ILE A 77 8.53 10.91 -0.04
N THR A 78 7.42 11.50 0.37
CA THR A 78 7.44 12.71 1.21
C THR A 78 7.47 12.31 2.69
N ALA A 79 7.67 13.29 3.57
CA ALA A 79 7.57 13.05 5.01
C ALA A 79 6.19 12.50 5.39
N LYS A 80 5.15 13.04 4.76
CA LYS A 80 3.78 12.56 4.97
C LYS A 80 3.62 11.11 4.49
N GLY A 81 4.19 10.77 3.33
CA GLY A 81 4.16 9.42 2.80
C GLY A 81 4.89 8.44 3.69
N LEU A 82 6.04 8.85 4.23
CA LEU A 82 6.80 8.02 5.14
C LEU A 82 6.01 7.74 6.42
N ARG A 83 5.33 8.74 6.95
CA ARG A 83 4.47 8.59 8.12
C ARG A 83 3.32 7.64 7.83
N PHE A 84 2.69 7.77 6.67
CA PHE A 84 1.63 6.85 6.24
C PHE A 84 2.14 5.41 6.21
N LEU A 85 3.31 5.19 5.63
CA LEU A 85 3.91 3.87 5.52
C LEU A 85 4.19 3.27 6.90
N GLN A 86 4.69 4.08 7.83
CA GLN A 86 4.93 3.64 9.21
C GLN A 86 3.64 3.20 9.89
N ILE A 87 2.59 4.01 9.77
CA ILE A 87 1.28 3.69 10.35
C ILE A 87 0.72 2.40 9.74
N TYR A 88 0.83 2.26 8.43
CA TYR A 88 0.37 1.05 7.74
C TYR A 88 1.10 -0.18 8.27
N ASN A 89 2.42 -0.10 8.41
CA ASN A 89 3.22 -1.23 8.89
C ASN A 89 2.86 -1.61 10.32
N GLU A 90 2.67 -0.63 11.20
CA GLU A 90 2.23 -0.86 12.57
C GLU A 90 0.86 -1.53 12.62
N LEU A 91 -0.07 -1.04 11.84
CA LEU A 91 -1.42 -1.59 11.78
C LEU A 91 -1.40 -3.03 11.26
N ASN A 92 -0.61 -3.29 10.25
CA ASN A 92 -0.47 -4.62 9.68
C ASN A 92 0.10 -5.60 10.71
N ASP A 93 1.08 -5.18 11.49
CA ASP A 93 1.65 -5.99 12.56
C ASP A 93 0.59 -6.35 13.61
N VAL A 94 -0.24 -5.39 14.01
CA VAL A 94 -1.32 -5.63 14.96
C VAL A 94 -2.32 -6.65 14.42
N VAL A 95 -2.69 -6.54 13.15
CA VAL A 95 -3.62 -7.48 12.51
C VAL A 95 -3.03 -8.89 12.49
N VAL A 96 -1.75 -9.03 12.16
CA VAL A 96 -1.07 -10.33 12.15
C VAL A 96 -1.03 -10.93 13.56
N MET A 97 -0.71 -10.13 14.56
CA MET A 97 -0.69 -10.58 15.96
C MET A 97 -2.08 -11.03 16.41
N THR A 98 -3.12 -10.27 16.06
CA THR A 98 -4.50 -10.62 16.41
C THR A 98 -4.92 -11.94 15.77
N ASN A 99 -4.56 -12.14 14.51
CA ASN A 99 -4.84 -13.39 13.80
C ASN A 99 -4.14 -14.58 14.46
N ASN A 100 -2.89 -14.41 14.86
CA ASN A 100 -2.14 -15.46 15.55
C ASN A 100 -2.76 -15.81 16.90
N ILE A 101 -3.24 -14.84 17.63
CA ILE A 101 -3.93 -15.05 18.91
C ILE A 101 -5.24 -15.78 18.67
N THR A 102 -5.97 -15.43 17.63
CA THR A 102 -7.28 -16.01 17.32
C THR A 102 -7.17 -17.48 16.90
N ILE A 103 -6.09 -17.86 16.23
CA ILE A 103 -5.86 -19.23 15.77
C ILE A 103 -5.61 -20.18 16.94
N LYS A 104 -5.10 -19.69 18.03
CA LYS A 104 -4.89 -20.49 19.23
C LYS A 104 -6.16 -20.62 20.05
#